data_5e5efa63c55d2c17fc6a7e527a2d4b6f
#
_entry.id   5e5efa63c55d2c17fc6a7e527a2d4b6f
#
_cell.length_a   1.000
_cell.length_b   1.000
_cell.length_c   1.000
_cell.angle_alpha   90.00
_cell.angle_beta   90.00
_cell.angle_gamma   90.00
#
_symmetry.space_group_name_H-M   'P 1'
#
loop_
_entity.id
_entity.type
_entity.pdbx_description
1 polymer ?
#
loop_
_entity_poly.entity_id
_entity_poly.type
_entity_poly.pdbx_seq_one_letter_code
_entity_poly.pdbx_strand_id
1 'polypeptide(L)'
;MVTIVVDDYDVGIKHYVQDLDFALLEDTELSPDKRWVVVAPSNDGAKILLAKATNDQQRLSIGNSTGGRVGFFLYTTNFEETYKKYKSREIEFIENPRQESFGQVVVFKDKYGNKWDLIERK
;
A
#
# COMPACT_ATOMS: atom_id res chain seq x y z
N MET A 1 14.03 2.90 1.77
CA MET A 1 13.01 2.53 0.79
C MET A 1 12.75 1.03 0.89
N VAL A 2 11.50 0.61 0.76
CA VAL A 2 11.09 -0.80 0.80
C VAL A 2 10.44 -1.19 -0.52
N THR A 3 10.36 -2.48 -0.80
CA THR A 3 9.80 -2.99 -2.05
C THR A 3 8.46 -3.68 -1.81
N ILE A 4 7.49 -3.36 -2.67
CA ILE A 4 6.27 -4.14 -2.82
C ILE A 4 6.28 -4.77 -4.20
N VAL A 5 6.11 -6.08 -4.25
CA VAL A 5 6.08 -6.82 -5.53
C VAL A 5 4.65 -6.74 -6.09
N VAL A 6 4.55 -6.41 -7.37
CA VAL A 6 3.29 -6.30 -8.10
C VAL A 6 3.35 -7.16 -9.36
N ASP A 7 2.20 -7.44 -9.96
CA ASP A 7 2.14 -8.19 -11.22
C ASP A 7 2.23 -7.29 -12.46
N ASP A 8 1.91 -6.00 -12.30
CA ASP A 8 1.88 -5.03 -13.39
C ASP A 8 2.13 -3.63 -12.85
N TYR A 9 3.01 -2.86 -13.50
CA TYR A 9 3.35 -1.52 -13.03
C TYR A 9 2.17 -0.56 -13.06
N ASP A 10 1.43 -0.52 -14.17
CA ASP A 10 0.35 0.46 -14.33
C ASP A 10 -0.82 0.17 -13.40
N VAL A 11 -1.15 -1.10 -13.21
CA VAL A 11 -2.18 -1.52 -12.26
C VAL A 11 -1.76 -1.15 -10.84
N GLY A 12 -0.50 -1.37 -10.48
CA GLY A 12 0.04 -1.00 -9.16
C GLY A 12 0.00 0.51 -8.92
N ILE A 13 0.45 1.29 -9.91
CA ILE A 13 0.41 2.76 -9.82
C ILE A 13 -1.04 3.22 -9.61
N LYS A 14 -1.96 2.73 -10.42
CA LYS A 14 -3.38 3.11 -10.30
C LYS A 14 -3.91 2.83 -8.90
N HIS A 15 -3.61 1.66 -8.35
CA HIS A 15 -4.10 1.29 -7.04
C HIS A 15 -3.56 2.21 -5.94
N TYR A 16 -2.24 2.35 -5.86
CA TYR A 16 -1.66 3.14 -4.78
C TYR A 16 -1.93 4.63 -4.93
N VAL A 17 -1.92 5.16 -6.15
CA VAL A 17 -2.13 6.59 -6.37
C VAL A 17 -3.61 6.97 -6.34
N GLN A 18 -4.47 6.23 -7.05
CA GLN A 18 -5.88 6.61 -7.17
C GLN A 18 -6.74 6.06 -6.03
N ASP A 19 -6.51 4.83 -5.59
CA ASP A 19 -7.34 4.23 -4.54
C ASP A 19 -6.86 4.62 -3.14
N LEU A 20 -5.55 4.67 -2.92
CA LEU A 20 -4.98 4.95 -1.60
C LEU A 20 -4.45 6.38 -1.44
N ASP A 21 -4.52 7.21 -2.48
CA ASP A 21 -4.07 8.60 -2.48
C ASP A 21 -2.57 8.79 -2.25
N PHE A 22 -1.77 7.81 -2.65
CA PHE A 22 -0.32 7.94 -2.59
C PHE A 22 0.18 8.88 -3.69
N ALA A 23 1.35 9.49 -3.47
CA ALA A 23 2.03 10.28 -4.48
C ALA A 23 2.91 9.37 -5.35
N LEU A 24 2.88 9.59 -6.67
CA LEU A 24 3.83 8.98 -7.59
C LEU A 24 5.08 9.87 -7.62
N LEU A 25 6.18 9.40 -7.06
CA LEU A 25 7.40 10.19 -6.95
C LEU A 25 8.32 10.01 -8.15
N GLU A 26 8.33 8.83 -8.75
CA GLU A 26 9.19 8.53 -9.89
C GLU A 26 8.58 7.40 -10.72
N ASP A 27 8.71 7.51 -12.04
CA ASP A 27 8.33 6.47 -12.99
C ASP A 27 9.25 6.60 -14.20
N THR A 28 10.34 5.83 -14.19
CA THR A 28 11.38 5.90 -15.20
C THR A 28 11.56 4.54 -15.87
N GLU A 29 11.47 4.50 -17.19
CA GLU A 29 11.76 3.29 -17.95
C GLU A 29 13.26 3.03 -17.93
N LEU A 30 13.66 1.82 -17.48
CA LEU A 30 15.07 1.38 -17.44
C LEU A 30 15.39 0.47 -18.62
N SER A 31 14.43 -0.29 -19.08
CA SER A 31 14.53 -1.17 -20.24
C SER A 31 13.10 -1.42 -20.74
N PRO A 32 12.89 -2.09 -21.89
CA PRO A 32 11.54 -2.36 -22.37
C PRO A 32 10.64 -3.08 -21.35
N ASP A 33 11.25 -3.89 -20.46
CA ASP A 33 10.49 -4.70 -19.50
C ASP A 33 10.62 -4.22 -18.06
N LYS A 34 11.42 -3.18 -17.80
CA LYS A 34 11.71 -2.77 -16.42
C LYS A 34 11.55 -1.27 -16.23
N ARG A 35 10.83 -0.90 -15.17
CA ARG A 35 10.62 0.49 -14.78
C ARG A 35 11.07 0.69 -13.35
N TRP A 36 11.48 1.90 -13.04
CA TRP A 36 11.79 2.35 -11.69
C TRP A 36 10.60 3.18 -11.22
N VAL A 37 9.72 2.55 -10.42
CA VAL A 37 8.47 3.17 -9.99
C VAL A 37 8.49 3.33 -8.48
N VAL A 38 8.38 4.56 -8.01
CA VAL A 38 8.41 4.89 -6.58
C VAL A 38 7.14 5.62 -6.21
N VAL A 39 6.46 5.13 -5.18
CA VAL A 39 5.29 5.79 -4.58
C VAL A 39 5.55 6.02 -3.09
N ALA A 40 4.79 6.93 -2.49
CA ALA A 40 4.84 7.18 -1.06
C ALA A 40 3.48 7.71 -0.58
N PRO A 41 3.11 7.54 0.70
CA PRO A 41 1.85 8.07 1.22
C PRO A 41 1.73 9.59 1.07
N SER A 42 2.87 10.27 1.09
CA SER A 42 2.98 11.72 0.86
C SER A 42 4.37 12.00 0.30
N ASN A 43 4.63 13.25 -0.12
CA ASN A 43 5.95 13.61 -0.63
C ASN A 43 7.07 13.40 0.39
N ASP A 44 6.73 13.43 1.68
CA ASP A 44 7.69 13.24 2.78
C ASP A 44 7.59 11.87 3.43
N GLY A 45 6.71 11.01 2.93
CA GLY A 45 6.49 9.68 3.49
C GLY A 45 7.57 8.68 3.11
N ALA A 46 7.51 7.51 3.72
CA ALA A 46 8.41 6.41 3.38
C ALA A 46 8.22 6.00 1.92
N LYS A 47 9.32 5.88 1.20
CA LYS A 47 9.30 5.52 -0.22
C LYS A 47 9.13 4.03 -0.39
N ILE A 48 8.33 3.66 -1.38
CA ILE A 48 8.03 2.29 -1.74
C ILE A 48 8.35 2.10 -3.21
N LEU A 49 9.22 1.12 -3.50
CA LEU A 49 9.48 0.70 -4.87
C LEU A 49 8.43 -0.33 -5.27
N LEU A 50 7.74 -0.09 -6.38
CA LEU A 50 6.87 -1.09 -6.98
C LEU A 50 7.71 -1.90 -7.96
N ALA A 51 7.92 -3.19 -7.66
CA ALA A 51 8.72 -4.08 -8.48
C ALA A 51 7.84 -5.13 -9.14
N LYS A 52 7.90 -5.22 -10.47
CA LYS A 52 7.13 -6.23 -11.21
C LYS A 52 7.77 -7.60 -11.04
N ALA A 53 6.94 -8.58 -10.69
CA ALA A 53 7.39 -9.98 -10.58
C ALA A 53 7.90 -10.49 -11.94
N THR A 54 9.07 -11.15 -11.93
CA THR A 54 9.70 -11.66 -13.15
C THR A 54 9.85 -13.18 -13.17
N ASN A 55 9.45 -13.87 -12.12
CA ASN A 55 9.47 -15.32 -12.02
C ASN A 55 8.40 -15.83 -11.07
N ASP A 56 8.24 -17.14 -10.99
CA ASP A 56 7.19 -17.75 -10.18
C ASP A 56 7.35 -17.51 -8.68
N GLN A 57 8.58 -17.54 -8.20
CA GLN A 57 8.86 -17.29 -6.79
C GLN A 57 8.43 -15.86 -6.39
N GLN A 58 8.74 -14.89 -7.23
CA GLN A 58 8.32 -13.50 -7.01
C GLN A 58 6.81 -13.36 -7.10
N ARG A 59 6.17 -14.01 -8.08
CA ARG A 59 4.71 -13.98 -8.21
C ARG A 59 4.01 -14.58 -6.97
N LEU A 60 4.57 -15.64 -6.40
CA LEU A 60 4.04 -16.24 -5.18
C LEU A 60 4.18 -15.33 -3.96
N SER A 61 5.13 -14.41 -3.96
CA SER A 61 5.34 -13.48 -2.85
C SER A 61 4.39 -12.28 -2.89
N ILE A 62 3.70 -12.04 -4.00
CA ILE A 62 2.77 -10.91 -4.13
C ILE A 62 1.71 -10.99 -3.03
N GLY A 63 1.62 -9.93 -2.22
CA GLY A 63 0.66 -9.86 -1.12
C GLY A 63 1.01 -10.74 0.09
N ASN A 64 2.17 -11.37 0.10
CA ASN A 64 2.56 -12.33 1.15
C ASN A 64 4.02 -12.18 1.58
N SER A 65 4.61 -11.00 1.44
CA SER A 65 6.02 -10.79 1.81
C SER A 65 6.27 -10.94 3.32
N THR A 66 5.24 -10.77 4.14
CA THR A 66 5.34 -10.88 5.61
C THR A 66 4.77 -12.19 6.15
N GLY A 67 4.36 -13.12 5.28
CA GLY A 67 3.76 -14.37 5.71
C GLY A 67 2.37 -14.19 6.34
N GLY A 68 1.65 -13.12 5.98
CA GLY A 68 0.30 -12.87 6.46
C GLY A 68 0.20 -11.92 7.64
N ARG A 69 1.32 -11.37 8.11
CA ARG A 69 1.30 -10.33 9.16
C ARG A 69 1.04 -8.97 8.53
N VAL A 70 0.62 -8.00 9.35
CA VAL A 70 0.63 -6.59 8.96
C VAL A 70 2.08 -6.21 8.66
N GLY A 71 2.31 -5.72 7.45
CA GLY A 71 3.65 -5.39 6.99
C GLY A 71 3.90 -3.90 6.85
N PHE A 72 2.83 -3.09 6.84
CA PHE A 72 2.92 -1.66 6.58
C PHE A 72 1.99 -0.90 7.51
N PHE A 73 2.39 0.33 7.84
CA PHE A 73 1.67 1.18 8.77
C PHE A 73 1.46 2.54 8.11
N LEU A 74 0.20 2.90 7.89
CA LEU A 74 -0.18 4.14 7.23
C LEU A 74 -0.80 5.07 8.27
N TYR A 75 -0.16 6.22 8.48
CA TYR A 75 -0.64 7.22 9.44
C TYR A 75 -1.51 8.25 8.76
N THR A 76 -2.60 8.62 9.42
CA THR A 76 -3.50 9.67 8.96
C THR A 76 -3.75 10.66 10.10
N THR A 77 -4.02 11.90 9.76
CA THR A 77 -4.43 12.94 10.71
C THR A 77 -5.95 13.01 10.86
N ASN A 78 -6.69 12.32 10.00
CA ASN A 78 -8.15 12.25 10.06
C ASN A 78 -8.59 10.82 9.70
N PHE A 79 -8.66 9.98 10.71
CA PHE A 79 -8.98 8.57 10.56
C PHE A 79 -10.33 8.36 9.89
N GLU A 80 -11.36 9.04 10.38
CA GLU A 80 -12.72 8.82 9.89
C GLU A 80 -12.86 9.19 8.41
N GLU A 81 -12.27 10.32 8.00
CA GLU A 81 -12.28 10.74 6.61
C GLU A 81 -11.56 9.73 5.71
N THR A 82 -10.37 9.29 6.10
CA THR A 82 -9.59 8.31 5.34
C THR A 82 -10.33 6.97 5.27
N TYR A 83 -10.87 6.51 6.39
CA TYR A 83 -11.62 5.25 6.46
C TYR A 83 -12.83 5.28 5.52
N LYS A 84 -13.64 6.33 5.58
CA LYS A 84 -14.82 6.49 4.71
C LYS A 84 -14.42 6.53 3.23
N LYS A 85 -13.36 7.26 2.91
CA LYS A 85 -12.86 7.38 1.55
C LYS A 85 -12.42 6.02 1.01
N TYR A 86 -11.65 5.27 1.79
CA TYR A 86 -11.19 3.94 1.38
C TYR A 86 -12.36 2.96 1.23
N LYS A 87 -13.32 3.01 2.14
CA LYS A 87 -14.54 2.18 2.00
C LYS A 87 -15.30 2.50 0.73
N SER A 88 -15.43 3.78 0.38
CA SER A 88 -16.13 4.19 -0.84
C SER A 88 -15.43 3.71 -2.11
N ARG A 89 -14.14 3.43 -2.02
CA ARG A 89 -13.31 2.90 -3.12
C ARG A 89 -13.17 1.39 -3.07
N GLU A 90 -13.98 0.72 -2.24
CA GLU A 90 -14.01 -0.74 -2.12
C GLU A 90 -12.70 -1.35 -1.61
N ILE A 91 -11.92 -0.59 -0.82
CA ILE A 91 -10.77 -1.15 -0.11
C ILE A 91 -11.28 -2.15 0.93
N GLU A 92 -10.66 -3.32 0.98
CA GLU A 92 -11.07 -4.40 1.89
C GLU A 92 -10.55 -4.15 3.30
N PHE A 93 -11.46 -3.89 4.24
CA PHE A 93 -11.15 -3.86 5.67
C PHE A 93 -11.49 -5.21 6.27
N ILE A 94 -10.56 -5.80 7.01
CA ILE A 94 -10.71 -7.16 7.54
C ILE A 94 -11.18 -7.19 9.00
N GLU A 95 -11.42 -6.03 9.58
CA GLU A 95 -11.92 -5.86 10.94
C GLU A 95 -12.66 -4.53 11.05
N ASN A 96 -13.33 -4.32 12.19
CA ASN A 96 -13.87 -3.00 12.53
C ASN A 96 -12.78 -2.15 13.18
N PRO A 97 -12.86 -0.80 13.06
CA PRO A 97 -11.92 0.07 13.76
C PRO A 97 -11.85 -0.21 15.26
N ARG A 98 -10.63 -0.13 15.82
CA ARG A 98 -10.35 -0.37 17.22
C ARG A 98 -9.74 0.89 17.85
N GLN A 99 -10.08 1.13 19.13
CA GLN A 99 -9.37 2.11 19.94
C GLN A 99 -8.30 1.39 20.74
N GLU A 100 -7.07 1.82 20.57
CA GLU A 100 -5.92 1.30 21.31
C GLU A 100 -5.28 2.42 22.12
N SER A 101 -4.37 2.06 23.04
CA SER A 101 -3.70 3.07 23.88
C SER A 101 -2.96 4.12 23.06
N PHE A 102 -2.44 3.74 21.89
CA PHE A 102 -1.67 4.63 21.01
C PHE A 102 -2.54 5.42 20.02
N GLY A 103 -3.80 5.09 19.86
CA GLY A 103 -4.70 5.76 18.94
C GLY A 103 -5.74 4.85 18.33
N GLN A 104 -6.33 5.29 17.24
CA GLN A 104 -7.36 4.54 16.50
C GLN A 104 -6.69 3.78 15.35
N VAL A 105 -7.09 2.52 15.13
CA VAL A 105 -6.47 1.66 14.14
C VAL A 105 -7.48 0.73 13.49
N VAL A 106 -7.25 0.41 12.22
CA VAL A 106 -7.97 -0.64 11.51
C VAL A 106 -7.04 -1.29 10.49
N VAL A 107 -7.18 -2.61 10.30
CA VAL A 107 -6.41 -3.34 9.30
C VAL A 107 -7.17 -3.36 7.98
N PHE A 108 -6.49 -3.02 6.89
CA PHE A 108 -7.02 -3.22 5.55
C PHE A 108 -6.04 -4.02 4.70
N LYS A 109 -6.56 -4.58 3.61
CA LYS A 109 -5.74 -5.22 2.59
C LYS A 109 -5.70 -4.34 1.35
N ASP A 110 -4.51 -4.18 0.78
CA ASP A 110 -4.43 -3.56 -0.54
C ASP A 110 -4.89 -4.56 -1.62
N LYS A 111 -4.91 -4.10 -2.86
CA LYS A 111 -5.33 -4.92 -4.02
C LYS A 111 -4.60 -6.26 -4.11
N TYR A 112 -3.36 -6.31 -3.65
CA TYR A 112 -2.50 -7.49 -3.75
C TYR A 112 -2.62 -8.42 -2.54
N GLY A 113 -3.29 -7.98 -1.49
CA GLY A 113 -3.46 -8.75 -0.26
C GLY A 113 -2.47 -8.39 0.84
N ASN A 114 -1.60 -7.40 0.63
CA ASN A 114 -0.74 -6.89 1.70
C ASN A 114 -1.60 -6.27 2.80
N LYS A 115 -1.25 -6.56 4.05
CA LYS A 115 -1.98 -6.03 5.21
C LYS A 115 -1.34 -4.76 5.70
N TRP A 116 -2.17 -3.76 5.91
CA TRP A 116 -1.79 -2.43 6.37
C TRP A 116 -2.57 -2.08 7.64
N ASP A 117 -1.90 -1.47 8.60
CA ASP A 117 -2.59 -0.73 9.67
C ASP A 117 -2.83 0.69 9.21
N LEU A 118 -4.07 1.14 9.24
CA LEU A 118 -4.42 2.55 9.12
C LEU A 118 -4.52 3.10 10.54
N ILE A 119 -3.72 4.11 10.88
CA ILE A 119 -3.55 4.57 12.26
C ILE A 119 -3.69 6.09 12.35
N GLU A 120 -4.48 6.56 13.32
CA GLU A 120 -4.42 7.94 13.77
C GLU A 120 -3.89 7.93 15.21
N ARG A 121 -2.73 8.51 15.44
CA ARG A 121 -2.13 8.61 16.77
C ARG A 121 -2.86 9.63 17.63
N LYS A 122 -2.92 9.35 18.93
CA LYS A 122 -3.41 10.31 19.91
C LYS A 122 -2.50 11.53 19.99
#